data_2c51d78e096b5f519940a06bb498e920
#
_entry.id   2c51d78e096b5f519940a06bb498e920
#
_cell.length_a   1.000
_cell.length_b   1.000
_cell.length_c   1.000
_cell.angle_alpha   90.00
_cell.angle_beta   90.00
_cell.angle_gamma   90.00
#
_symmetry.space_group_name_H-M   'P 1'
#
loop_
_entity.id
_entity.type
_entity.pdbx_description
1 polymer ?
#
loop_
_entity_poly.entity_id
_entity_poly.type
_entity_poly.pdbx_seq_one_letter_code
_entity_poly.pdbx_strand_id
1 'polypeptide(L)'
;GLELTADDGQGHTARAVSRSQPQPAKTDQRPGIERALGKTGGTPFVFGGLTVEGEPGYLPGSEWNELRRILLEDLLAQREKLTPIPCTGVQPKPPVRRTVPVHPGLRARFERWGQVPPEWAEKLGGITLPIAQAGEVPAELRHKVTLELPRVMFGVLEADTRRRMEEADDLGFAAFEAGNLAHLELGRGLATPMTGGFGLNITNNVAARQYAALGLKSLVILPEVTAADMAYIAPGVPSGAVIYG
;
A
#
# COMPACT_ATOMS: atom_id res chain seq x y z
N GLY A 1 26.60 -8.92 -37.66
CA GLY A 1 26.32 -7.69 -36.94
C GLY A 1 26.77 -7.76 -35.52
N LEU A 2 26.89 -6.66 -34.84
CA LEU A 2 27.13 -6.61 -33.40
C LEU A 2 25.82 -6.98 -32.68
N GLU A 3 25.95 -7.85 -31.67
CA GLU A 3 24.83 -8.24 -30.82
C GLU A 3 24.91 -7.54 -29.46
N LEU A 4 23.81 -7.06 -28.99
CA LEU A 4 23.66 -6.43 -27.67
C LEU A 4 22.57 -7.15 -26.89
N THR A 5 22.90 -7.57 -25.68
CA THR A 5 21.94 -8.18 -24.74
C THR A 5 21.80 -7.29 -23.51
N ALA A 6 20.60 -7.14 -23.00
CA ALA A 6 20.31 -6.46 -21.75
C ALA A 6 19.55 -7.38 -20.81
N ASP A 7 19.85 -7.25 -19.52
CA ASP A 7 19.17 -7.96 -18.41
C ASP A 7 18.69 -6.94 -17.40
N ASP A 8 17.48 -7.11 -16.86
CA ASP A 8 16.88 -6.18 -15.90
C ASP A 8 17.10 -6.57 -14.42
N GLY A 9 17.88 -7.65 -14.18
CA GLY A 9 18.11 -8.19 -12.83
C GLY A 9 16.88 -8.87 -12.20
N GLN A 10 15.78 -8.99 -12.94
CA GLN A 10 14.54 -9.63 -12.48
C GLN A 10 14.15 -10.86 -13.33
N GLY A 11 15.04 -11.32 -14.17
CA GLY A 11 14.86 -12.49 -15.00
C GLY A 11 14.33 -12.22 -16.42
N HIS A 12 14.24 -10.96 -16.84
CA HIS A 12 13.90 -10.60 -18.21
C HIS A 12 15.17 -10.25 -18.97
N THR A 13 15.29 -10.76 -20.18
CA THR A 13 16.42 -10.48 -21.07
C THR A 13 15.92 -10.04 -22.44
N ALA A 14 16.56 -9.04 -23.00
CA ALA A 14 16.29 -8.55 -24.35
C ALA A 14 17.54 -8.63 -25.21
N ARG A 15 17.37 -8.80 -26.51
CA ARG A 15 18.42 -8.92 -27.48
C ARG A 15 18.18 -8.07 -28.70
N ALA A 16 19.21 -7.38 -29.17
CA ALA A 16 19.16 -6.60 -30.39
C ALA A 16 20.45 -6.77 -31.20
N VAL A 17 20.35 -6.71 -32.52
CA VAL A 17 21.46 -6.86 -33.43
C VAL A 17 21.57 -5.60 -34.29
N SER A 18 22.80 -5.09 -34.45
CA SER A 18 23.06 -3.91 -35.31
C SER A 18 22.71 -4.17 -36.75
N ARG A 19 22.15 -3.13 -37.42
CA ARG A 19 21.87 -3.19 -38.86
C ARG A 19 23.16 -3.21 -39.70
N SER A 20 24.13 -2.41 -39.28
CA SER A 20 25.40 -2.31 -39.96
C SER A 20 26.44 -3.24 -39.34
N GLN A 21 27.43 -3.66 -40.12
CA GLN A 21 28.62 -4.32 -39.62
C GLN A 21 29.51 -3.29 -38.91
N PRO A 22 30.00 -3.57 -37.69
CA PRO A 22 30.95 -2.69 -37.04
C PRO A 22 32.22 -2.55 -37.87
N GLN A 23 32.70 -1.31 -38.00
CA GLN A 23 33.98 -1.04 -38.71
C GLN A 23 35.15 -1.04 -37.72
N PRO A 24 36.39 -1.27 -38.17
CA PRO A 24 37.55 -1.13 -37.30
C PRO A 24 37.59 0.25 -36.64
N ALA A 25 37.66 0.26 -35.29
CA ALA A 25 37.75 1.50 -34.55
C ALA A 25 39.21 1.97 -34.40
N LYS A 26 39.44 3.28 -34.54
CA LYS A 26 40.74 3.91 -34.30
C LYS A 26 41.00 4.29 -32.85
N THR A 27 39.98 4.30 -32.01
CA THR A 27 39.99 4.71 -30.61
C THR A 27 39.08 3.80 -29.79
N ASP A 28 39.29 3.75 -28.48
CA ASP A 28 38.40 3.00 -27.60
C ASP A 28 36.96 3.53 -27.66
N GLN A 29 36.05 2.65 -28.05
CA GLN A 29 34.64 2.98 -28.21
C GLN A 29 33.82 2.84 -26.92
N ARG A 30 34.31 2.13 -25.90
CA ARG A 30 33.58 1.81 -24.68
C ARG A 30 32.95 3.03 -23.98
N PRO A 31 33.69 4.16 -23.77
CA PRO A 31 33.11 5.33 -23.10
C PRO A 31 31.95 5.97 -23.87
N GLY A 32 32.04 5.88 -25.23
CA GLY A 32 30.95 6.38 -26.10
C GLY A 32 29.71 5.49 -26.06
N ILE A 33 29.90 4.18 -26.04
CA ILE A 33 28.87 3.16 -25.96
C ILE A 33 28.14 3.28 -24.61
N GLU A 34 28.87 3.30 -23.50
CA GLU A 34 28.29 3.46 -22.16
C GLU A 34 27.44 4.75 -22.03
N ARG A 35 27.93 5.86 -22.58
CA ARG A 35 27.18 7.11 -22.61
C ARG A 35 25.91 7.01 -23.48
N ALA A 36 25.94 6.26 -24.57
CA ALA A 36 24.80 6.08 -25.46
C ALA A 36 23.75 5.15 -24.79
N LEU A 37 24.20 4.04 -24.19
CA LEU A 37 23.33 3.05 -23.54
C LEU A 37 22.79 3.54 -22.20
N GLY A 38 23.56 4.36 -21.47
CA GLY A 38 23.16 4.91 -20.18
C GLY A 38 22.01 5.91 -20.20
N LYS A 39 21.55 6.32 -21.40
CA LYS A 39 20.39 7.23 -21.54
C LYS A 39 19.07 6.48 -21.40
N THR A 40 18.74 6.07 -20.19
CA THR A 40 17.51 5.30 -19.87
C THR A 40 16.31 6.18 -19.45
N GLY A 41 16.45 7.50 -19.53
CA GLY A 41 15.40 8.45 -19.12
C GLY A 41 14.04 8.16 -19.76
N GLY A 42 12.96 8.32 -18.99
CA GLY A 42 11.60 7.99 -19.38
C GLY A 42 11.23 6.51 -19.29
N THR A 43 12.15 5.66 -18.79
CA THR A 43 11.89 4.24 -18.52
C THR A 43 12.12 3.91 -17.03
N PRO A 44 11.61 2.78 -16.53
CA PRO A 44 11.87 2.35 -15.15
C PRO A 44 13.27 1.74 -14.94
N PHE A 45 14.13 1.74 -15.97
CA PHE A 45 15.43 1.10 -15.93
C PHE A 45 16.53 2.09 -15.58
N VAL A 46 17.53 1.59 -14.86
CA VAL A 46 18.79 2.29 -14.55
C VAL A 46 19.94 1.50 -15.18
N PHE A 47 20.86 2.19 -15.86
CA PHE A 47 22.01 1.56 -16.45
C PHE A 47 22.96 1.04 -15.36
N GLY A 48 23.15 -0.26 -15.30
CA GLY A 48 23.98 -0.93 -14.29
C GLY A 48 25.45 -1.14 -14.71
N GLY A 49 25.75 -1.04 -16.00
CA GLY A 49 27.10 -1.25 -16.54
C GLY A 49 27.09 -1.92 -17.91
N LEU A 50 28.30 -2.05 -18.50
CA LEU A 50 28.53 -2.68 -19.80
C LEU A 50 29.66 -3.70 -19.68
N THR A 51 29.40 -4.93 -20.11
CA THR A 51 30.41 -5.94 -20.36
C THR A 51 30.57 -6.10 -21.86
N VAL A 52 31.81 -6.10 -22.35
CA VAL A 52 32.10 -6.22 -23.79
C VAL A 52 32.96 -7.47 -24.01
N GLU A 53 32.46 -8.35 -24.85
CA GLU A 53 33.22 -9.51 -25.32
C GLU A 53 33.92 -9.16 -26.65
N GLY A 54 35.24 -9.20 -26.66
CA GLY A 54 36.07 -8.80 -27.81
C GLY A 54 36.29 -7.28 -27.90
N GLU A 55 36.72 -6.83 -29.09
CA GLU A 55 36.87 -5.41 -29.37
C GLU A 55 35.61 -4.86 -30.05
N PRO A 56 34.93 -3.87 -29.43
CA PRO A 56 33.80 -3.26 -30.08
C PRO A 56 34.28 -2.41 -31.25
N GLY A 57 33.83 -2.75 -32.43
CA GLY A 57 34.05 -1.92 -33.60
C GLY A 57 33.27 -0.60 -33.54
N TYR A 58 33.56 0.31 -34.45
CA TYR A 58 32.82 1.56 -34.59
C TYR A 58 31.42 1.31 -35.17
N LEU A 59 30.40 1.83 -34.52
CA LEU A 59 29.05 2.00 -35.05
C LEU A 59 28.62 3.48 -34.89
N PRO A 60 27.81 4.00 -35.83
CA PRO A 60 27.23 5.33 -35.68
C PRO A 60 26.41 5.47 -34.37
N GLY A 61 26.44 6.65 -33.74
CA GLY A 61 25.70 6.90 -32.50
C GLY A 61 24.19 6.70 -32.64
N SER A 62 23.66 6.86 -33.85
CA SER A 62 22.25 6.56 -34.15
C SER A 62 21.90 5.09 -33.99
N GLU A 63 22.79 4.18 -34.35
CA GLU A 63 22.60 2.74 -34.19
C GLU A 63 22.63 2.32 -32.71
N TRP A 64 23.55 2.86 -31.91
CA TRP A 64 23.58 2.62 -30.47
C TRP A 64 22.24 3.11 -29.80
N ASN A 65 21.73 4.25 -30.23
CA ASN A 65 20.45 4.76 -29.73
C ASN A 65 19.29 3.86 -30.13
N GLU A 66 19.31 3.31 -31.34
CA GLU A 66 18.28 2.39 -31.80
C GLU A 66 18.34 1.05 -31.08
N LEU A 67 19.53 0.45 -30.94
CA LEU A 67 19.71 -0.77 -30.16
C LEU A 67 19.23 -0.62 -28.74
N ARG A 68 19.61 0.48 -28.08
CA ARG A 68 19.09 0.79 -26.72
C ARG A 68 17.57 0.84 -26.71
N ARG A 69 16.94 1.54 -27.65
CA ARG A 69 15.48 1.67 -27.72
C ARG A 69 14.80 0.32 -27.86
N ILE A 70 15.28 -0.53 -28.75
CA ILE A 70 14.76 -1.89 -28.96
C ILE A 70 14.85 -2.71 -27.67
N LEU A 71 16.01 -2.69 -27.01
CA LEU A 71 16.22 -3.44 -25.77
C LEU A 71 15.29 -2.96 -24.64
N LEU A 72 15.17 -1.65 -24.46
CA LEU A 72 14.33 -1.09 -23.39
C LEU A 72 12.84 -1.32 -23.67
N GLU A 73 12.40 -1.22 -24.92
CA GLU A 73 11.02 -1.53 -25.32
C GLU A 73 10.69 -3.01 -25.10
N ASP A 74 11.60 -3.93 -25.45
CA ASP A 74 11.38 -5.36 -25.24
C ASP A 74 11.37 -5.73 -23.74
N LEU A 75 12.33 -5.24 -22.95
CA LEU A 75 12.34 -5.43 -21.50
C LEU A 75 11.06 -4.89 -20.85
N LEU A 76 10.61 -3.71 -21.28
CA LEU A 76 9.38 -3.11 -20.77
C LEU A 76 8.15 -3.97 -21.11
N ALA A 77 8.05 -4.42 -22.35
CA ALA A 77 6.97 -5.29 -22.81
C ALA A 77 6.94 -6.63 -22.04
N GLN A 78 8.12 -7.20 -21.72
CA GLN A 78 8.20 -8.39 -20.90
C GLN A 78 7.72 -8.15 -19.46
N ARG A 79 8.07 -7.02 -18.86
CA ARG A 79 7.61 -6.63 -17.50
C ARG A 79 6.12 -6.29 -17.44
N GLU A 80 5.59 -5.69 -18.49
CA GLU A 80 4.15 -5.35 -18.59
C GLU A 80 3.28 -6.57 -18.91
N LYS A 81 3.87 -7.68 -19.31
CA LYS A 81 3.14 -8.90 -19.61
C LYS A 81 2.44 -9.43 -18.37
N LEU A 82 1.13 -9.22 -18.31
CA LEU A 82 0.32 -9.76 -17.24
C LEU A 82 0.34 -11.29 -17.27
N THR A 83 0.78 -11.91 -16.19
CA THR A 83 0.56 -13.34 -15.98
C THR A 83 -0.90 -13.54 -15.61
N PRO A 84 -1.71 -14.25 -16.43
CA PRO A 84 -3.09 -14.50 -16.07
C PRO A 84 -3.16 -15.20 -14.71
N ILE A 85 -3.84 -14.60 -13.75
CA ILE A 85 -4.13 -15.27 -12.48
C ILE A 85 -5.18 -16.35 -12.81
N PRO A 86 -4.88 -17.64 -12.60
CA PRO A 86 -5.85 -18.69 -12.88
C PRO A 86 -7.10 -18.45 -12.02
N CYS A 87 -8.24 -18.26 -12.68
CA CYS A 87 -9.51 -18.19 -11.98
C CYS A 87 -9.83 -19.60 -11.48
N THR A 88 -9.80 -19.79 -10.16
CA THR A 88 -10.06 -21.10 -9.54
C THR A 88 -11.53 -21.52 -9.60
N GLY A 89 -12.40 -20.68 -10.16
CA GLY A 89 -13.84 -20.94 -10.24
C GLY A 89 -14.56 -20.97 -8.88
N VAL A 90 -13.86 -20.62 -7.80
CA VAL A 90 -14.47 -20.54 -6.47
C VAL A 90 -15.45 -19.37 -6.46
N GLN A 91 -16.73 -19.71 -6.53
CA GLN A 91 -17.79 -18.73 -6.32
C GLN A 91 -17.85 -18.39 -4.81
N PRO A 92 -17.80 -17.12 -4.43
CA PRO A 92 -18.05 -16.76 -3.04
C PRO A 92 -19.44 -17.21 -2.63
N LYS A 93 -19.53 -17.88 -1.47
CA LYS A 93 -20.85 -18.27 -0.94
C LYS A 93 -21.71 -17.01 -0.78
N PRO A 94 -23.00 -17.07 -1.15
CA PRO A 94 -23.89 -15.93 -0.99
C PRO A 94 -23.87 -15.48 0.49
N PRO A 95 -23.92 -14.18 0.76
CA PRO A 95 -23.93 -13.66 2.11
C PRO A 95 -25.19 -14.12 2.83
N VAL A 96 -25.04 -14.53 4.08
CA VAL A 96 -26.17 -14.86 4.97
C VAL A 96 -26.51 -13.62 5.77
N ARG A 97 -27.80 -13.29 5.87
CA ARG A 97 -28.27 -12.16 6.67
C ARG A 97 -27.83 -12.32 8.12
N ARG A 98 -27.34 -11.25 8.70
CA ARG A 98 -26.91 -11.22 10.09
C ARG A 98 -28.13 -11.35 11.03
N THR A 99 -28.07 -12.31 11.94
CA THR A 99 -29.14 -12.57 12.93
C THR A 99 -28.71 -12.17 14.35
N VAL A 100 -27.51 -11.64 14.54
CA VAL A 100 -26.98 -11.31 15.86
C VAL A 100 -27.66 -10.05 16.39
N PRO A 101 -28.14 -10.04 17.64
CA PRO A 101 -28.68 -8.84 18.27
C PRO A 101 -27.64 -7.72 18.22
N VAL A 102 -28.05 -6.58 17.70
CA VAL A 102 -27.20 -5.39 17.66
C VAL A 102 -27.46 -4.63 18.97
N HIS A 103 -26.46 -4.52 19.83
CA HIS A 103 -26.45 -3.55 20.91
C HIS A 103 -25.79 -2.28 20.39
N PRO A 104 -26.57 -1.26 20.01
CA PRO A 104 -26.01 -0.04 19.45
C PRO A 104 -25.27 0.73 20.55
N GLY A 105 -23.95 0.73 20.50
CA GLY A 105 -23.13 1.68 21.24
C GLY A 105 -22.89 2.91 20.36
N LEU A 106 -23.22 4.08 20.85
CA LEU A 106 -22.87 5.33 20.18
C LEU A 106 -21.40 5.62 20.40
N ARG A 107 -20.66 5.77 19.30
CA ARG A 107 -19.27 6.24 19.29
C ARG A 107 -19.23 7.60 18.62
N ALA A 108 -18.35 8.49 19.09
CA ALA A 108 -18.21 9.81 18.50
C ALA A 108 -16.73 10.08 18.17
N ARG A 109 -16.51 10.68 17.01
CA ARG A 109 -15.19 11.15 16.58
C ARG A 109 -15.09 12.66 16.79
N PHE A 110 -13.97 13.07 17.34
CA PHE A 110 -13.62 14.48 17.53
C PHE A 110 -12.23 14.76 16.97
N GLU A 111 -11.97 15.99 16.59
CA GLU A 111 -10.64 16.41 16.12
C GLU A 111 -9.66 16.68 17.27
N ARG A 112 -10.18 17.07 18.43
CA ARG A 112 -9.38 17.43 19.62
C ARG A 112 -10.11 16.96 20.89
N TRP A 113 -9.31 16.56 21.88
CA TRP A 113 -9.84 16.16 23.18
C TRP A 113 -10.74 17.25 23.83
N GLY A 114 -10.32 18.53 23.75
CA GLY A 114 -11.11 19.64 24.30
C GLY A 114 -12.48 19.87 23.67
N GLN A 115 -12.84 19.15 22.61
CA GLN A 115 -14.18 19.17 22.01
C GLN A 115 -15.11 18.13 22.62
N VAL A 116 -14.57 17.18 23.40
CA VAL A 116 -15.38 16.13 24.04
C VAL A 116 -16.11 16.74 25.23
N PRO A 117 -17.47 16.82 25.21
CA PRO A 117 -18.20 17.34 26.35
C PRO A 117 -18.01 16.40 27.56
N PRO A 118 -17.65 16.92 28.74
CA PRO A 118 -17.38 16.08 29.91
C PRO A 118 -18.57 15.15 30.27
N GLU A 119 -19.80 15.64 30.13
CA GLU A 119 -21.01 14.87 30.40
C GLU A 119 -21.27 13.75 29.38
N TRP A 120 -20.62 13.79 28.21
CA TRP A 120 -20.72 12.75 27.18
C TRP A 120 -19.60 11.73 27.25
N ALA A 121 -18.45 12.11 27.82
CA ALA A 121 -17.29 11.23 27.88
C ALA A 121 -17.59 9.87 28.53
N GLU A 122 -18.44 9.84 29.55
CA GLU A 122 -18.88 8.63 30.22
C GLU A 122 -20.01 7.90 29.50
N LYS A 123 -20.92 8.64 28.84
CA LYS A 123 -22.10 8.09 28.18
C LYS A 123 -21.82 7.45 26.84
N LEU A 124 -20.79 7.93 26.13
CA LEU A 124 -20.39 7.34 24.85
C LEU A 124 -19.84 5.93 25.04
N GLY A 125 -20.20 5.04 24.14
CA GLY A 125 -19.66 3.68 24.06
C GLY A 125 -18.23 3.65 23.51
N GLY A 126 -17.70 4.79 23.01
CA GLY A 126 -16.33 4.99 22.57
C GLY A 126 -16.11 6.37 21.99
N ILE A 127 -14.87 6.82 22.04
CA ILE A 127 -14.42 8.11 21.50
C ILE A 127 -13.30 7.82 20.50
N THR A 128 -13.34 8.44 19.34
CA THR A 128 -12.24 8.36 18.35
C THR A 128 -11.57 9.73 18.25
N LEU A 129 -10.26 9.76 18.36
CA LEU A 129 -9.41 10.96 18.26
C LEU A 129 -8.21 10.69 17.37
N PRO A 130 -7.71 11.69 16.63
CA PRO A 130 -6.40 11.58 15.97
C PRO A 130 -5.32 11.20 16.96
N ILE A 131 -4.38 10.33 16.57
CA ILE A 131 -3.28 9.86 17.44
C ILE A 131 -2.45 11.01 18.02
N ALA A 132 -2.39 12.14 17.32
CA ALA A 132 -1.72 13.35 17.82
C ALA A 132 -2.33 13.89 19.13
N GLN A 133 -3.56 13.48 19.48
CA GLN A 133 -4.24 13.89 20.70
C GLN A 133 -4.03 12.94 21.88
N ALA A 134 -3.24 11.87 21.71
CA ALA A 134 -3.06 10.84 22.75
C ALA A 134 -2.59 11.41 24.10
N GLY A 135 -1.71 12.40 24.08
CA GLY A 135 -1.19 13.05 25.29
C GLY A 135 -2.20 13.89 26.07
N GLU A 136 -3.27 14.35 25.40
CA GLU A 136 -4.33 15.17 26.02
C GLU A 136 -5.39 14.33 26.75
N VAL A 137 -5.42 13.01 26.52
CA VAL A 137 -6.47 12.13 27.06
C VAL A 137 -6.14 11.73 28.49
N PRO A 138 -7.02 12.01 29.47
CA PRO A 138 -6.87 11.58 30.86
C PRO A 138 -6.72 10.05 30.94
N ALA A 139 -5.86 9.57 31.82
CA ALA A 139 -5.52 8.16 31.94
C ALA A 139 -6.75 7.26 32.19
N GLU A 140 -7.67 7.74 33.02
CA GLU A 140 -8.92 7.05 33.38
C GLU A 140 -9.90 6.85 32.22
N LEU A 141 -9.78 7.67 31.14
CA LEU A 141 -10.66 7.60 29.98
C LEU A 141 -10.03 6.92 28.75
N ARG A 142 -8.73 6.60 28.78
CA ARG A 142 -8.01 5.99 27.65
C ARG A 142 -8.65 4.69 27.18
N HIS A 143 -9.18 3.89 28.09
CA HIS A 143 -9.85 2.61 27.79
C HIS A 143 -11.10 2.77 26.91
N LYS A 144 -11.64 3.99 26.76
CA LYS A 144 -12.76 4.33 25.86
C LYS A 144 -12.29 5.00 24.57
N VAL A 145 -11.04 5.36 24.47
CA VAL A 145 -10.52 6.14 23.35
C VAL A 145 -9.81 5.26 22.35
N THR A 146 -10.25 5.32 21.11
CA THR A 146 -9.58 4.76 19.93
C THR A 146 -8.77 5.86 19.25
N LEU A 147 -7.50 5.61 18.99
CA LEU A 147 -6.61 6.56 18.34
C LEU A 147 -6.61 6.34 16.82
N GLU A 148 -7.20 7.29 16.08
CA GLU A 148 -7.23 7.27 14.62
C GLU A 148 -5.85 7.60 14.04
N LEU A 149 -5.37 6.74 13.14
CA LEU A 149 -4.10 6.94 12.45
C LEU A 149 -4.29 7.81 11.20
N PRO A 150 -3.28 8.61 10.80
CA PRO A 150 -3.38 9.47 9.61
C PRO A 150 -3.64 8.63 8.36
N ARG A 151 -4.72 8.91 7.61
CA ARG A 151 -5.08 8.15 6.39
C ARG A 151 -4.01 8.19 5.31
N VAL A 152 -3.27 9.28 5.24
CA VAL A 152 -2.19 9.50 4.27
C VAL A 152 -0.88 9.64 5.02
N MET A 153 0.07 8.77 4.70
CA MET A 153 1.40 8.73 5.31
C MET A 153 2.46 8.61 4.24
N PHE A 154 3.28 9.65 4.09
CA PHE A 154 4.43 9.64 3.21
C PHE A 154 5.66 10.21 3.92
N GLY A 155 6.81 9.60 3.69
CA GLY A 155 8.10 10.07 4.20
C GLY A 155 8.11 10.20 5.73
N VAL A 156 8.32 11.39 6.23
CA VAL A 156 8.45 11.66 7.68
C VAL A 156 7.19 11.35 8.48
N LEU A 157 6.00 11.36 7.85
CA LEU A 157 4.74 11.08 8.55
C LEU A 157 4.61 9.62 8.93
N GLU A 158 5.17 8.69 8.17
CA GLU A 158 5.18 7.27 8.51
C GLU A 158 6.00 7.02 9.78
N ALA A 159 7.22 7.55 9.83
CA ALA A 159 8.10 7.44 10.99
C ALA A 159 7.49 8.09 12.24
N ASP A 160 6.88 9.28 12.11
CA ASP A 160 6.21 9.97 13.22
C ASP A 160 4.99 9.17 13.71
N THR A 161 4.19 8.60 12.79
CA THR A 161 3.04 7.77 13.15
C THR A 161 3.49 6.53 13.91
N ARG A 162 4.50 5.81 13.44
CA ARG A 162 5.08 4.65 14.12
C ARG A 162 5.54 5.01 15.53
N ARG A 163 6.33 6.07 15.66
CA ARG A 163 6.81 6.55 16.97
C ARG A 163 5.64 6.84 17.93
N ARG A 164 4.59 7.55 17.46
CA ARG A 164 3.41 7.85 18.29
C ARG A 164 2.64 6.60 18.69
N MET A 165 2.56 5.60 17.81
CA MET A 165 1.94 4.32 18.15
C MET A 165 2.74 3.60 19.25
N GLU A 166 4.08 3.55 19.12
CA GLU A 166 4.98 2.97 20.13
C GLU A 166 4.88 3.71 21.47
N GLU A 167 4.81 5.04 21.46
CA GLU A 167 4.64 5.86 22.66
C GLU A 167 3.26 5.69 23.33
N ALA A 168 2.23 5.37 22.55
CA ALA A 168 0.88 5.17 23.04
C ALA A 168 0.57 3.69 23.38
N ASP A 169 1.44 2.78 22.96
CA ASP A 169 1.26 1.35 23.23
C ASP A 169 1.31 1.09 24.76
N ASP A 170 0.51 0.13 25.23
CA ASP A 170 0.38 -0.19 26.65
C ASP A 170 -0.08 0.95 27.58
N LEU A 171 -0.46 2.13 27.05
CA LEU A 171 -1.02 3.22 27.86
C LEU A 171 -2.52 3.05 28.20
N GLY A 172 -3.12 1.94 27.78
CA GLY A 172 -4.51 1.60 28.09
C GLY A 172 -5.54 2.20 27.11
N PHE A 173 -5.13 2.62 25.93
CA PHE A 173 -6.07 3.01 24.88
C PHE A 173 -6.88 1.82 24.37
N ALA A 174 -8.13 2.07 23.95
CA ALA A 174 -9.03 1.02 23.49
C ALA A 174 -8.53 0.33 22.22
N ALA A 175 -7.97 1.08 21.27
CA ALA A 175 -7.42 0.57 20.02
C ALA A 175 -6.68 1.67 19.23
N PHE A 176 -5.92 1.25 18.21
CA PHE A 176 -5.55 2.09 17.06
C PHE A 176 -6.52 1.85 15.92
N GLU A 177 -7.01 2.91 15.25
CA GLU A 177 -7.91 2.80 14.12
C GLU A 177 -7.15 2.93 12.80
N ALA A 178 -7.14 1.85 12.02
CA ALA A 178 -6.52 1.78 10.71
C ALA A 178 -7.40 2.41 9.64
N GLY A 179 -6.88 3.39 8.91
CA GLY A 179 -7.51 4.01 7.74
C GLY A 179 -6.93 3.57 6.39
N ASN A 180 -5.86 2.77 6.39
CA ASN A 180 -5.26 2.14 5.21
C ASN A 180 -4.51 0.85 5.59
N LEU A 181 -4.10 0.07 4.57
CA LEU A 181 -3.42 -1.23 4.79
C LEU A 181 -2.05 -1.12 5.44
N ALA A 182 -1.31 -0.04 5.21
CA ALA A 182 0.02 0.13 5.80
C ALA A 182 -0.03 0.21 7.33
N HIS A 183 -1.14 0.68 7.90
CA HIS A 183 -1.34 0.71 9.34
C HIS A 183 -1.27 -0.68 10.00
N LEU A 184 -1.70 -1.73 9.29
CA LEU A 184 -1.63 -3.10 9.80
C LEU A 184 -0.18 -3.54 10.00
N GLU A 185 0.72 -3.11 9.11
CA GLU A 185 2.15 -3.37 9.26
C GLU A 185 2.75 -2.54 10.39
N LEU A 186 2.36 -1.27 10.50
CA LEU A 186 2.82 -0.40 11.60
C LEU A 186 2.40 -0.93 12.96
N GLY A 187 1.20 -1.52 13.07
CA GLY A 187 0.66 -2.09 14.31
C GLY A 187 1.20 -3.48 14.67
N ARG A 188 2.05 -4.06 13.79
CA ARG A 188 2.57 -5.41 14.04
C ARG A 188 3.49 -5.43 15.28
N GLY A 189 3.16 -6.29 16.24
CA GLY A 189 3.92 -6.45 17.47
C GLY A 189 3.54 -5.50 18.60
N LEU A 190 2.62 -4.56 18.37
CA LEU A 190 2.08 -3.71 19.43
C LEU A 190 1.02 -4.46 20.26
N ALA A 191 0.90 -4.11 21.53
CA ALA A 191 -0.05 -4.72 22.44
C ALA A 191 -1.46 -4.13 22.28
N THR A 192 -1.56 -2.84 21.98
CA THR A 192 -2.83 -2.13 21.73
C THR A 192 -3.51 -2.68 20.47
N PRO A 193 -4.78 -3.14 20.55
CA PRO A 193 -5.44 -3.77 19.43
C PRO A 193 -5.69 -2.80 18.29
N MET A 194 -5.76 -3.36 17.06
CA MET A 194 -6.10 -2.62 15.84
C MET A 194 -7.58 -2.77 15.51
N THR A 195 -8.21 -1.68 15.06
CA THR A 195 -9.57 -1.66 14.50
C THR A 195 -9.56 -1.03 13.11
N GLY A 196 -10.57 -1.33 12.29
CA GLY A 196 -10.68 -0.78 10.95
C GLY A 196 -11.66 0.39 10.88
N GLY A 197 -11.15 1.55 10.49
CA GLY A 197 -11.94 2.75 10.23
C GLY A 197 -12.58 2.75 8.83
N PHE A 198 -13.41 3.74 8.56
CA PHE A 198 -14.11 3.88 7.27
C PHE A 198 -13.17 4.05 6.07
N GLY A 199 -11.93 4.50 6.30
CA GLY A 199 -10.89 4.62 5.26
C GLY A 199 -10.46 3.31 4.62
N LEU A 200 -10.80 2.15 5.21
CA LEU A 200 -10.57 0.84 4.61
C LEU A 200 -11.56 0.48 3.50
N ASN A 201 -12.57 1.33 3.25
CA ASN A 201 -13.56 1.19 2.18
C ASN A 201 -14.27 -0.17 2.17
N ILE A 202 -14.75 -0.61 3.32
CA ILE A 202 -15.41 -1.90 3.48
C ILE A 202 -16.86 -1.82 2.98
N THR A 203 -17.11 -2.41 1.81
CA THR A 203 -18.41 -2.38 1.12
C THR A 203 -19.08 -3.75 1.00
N ASN A 204 -18.38 -4.83 1.34
CA ASN A 204 -18.90 -6.17 1.17
C ASN A 204 -18.35 -7.15 2.20
N ASN A 205 -19.00 -8.31 2.27
CA ASN A 205 -18.67 -9.35 3.24
C ASN A 205 -17.29 -9.99 3.03
N VAL A 206 -16.81 -10.07 1.79
CA VAL A 206 -15.49 -10.67 1.49
C VAL A 206 -14.38 -9.79 2.05
N ALA A 207 -14.43 -8.49 1.76
CA ALA A 207 -13.48 -7.52 2.30
C ALA A 207 -13.55 -7.49 3.84
N ALA A 208 -14.74 -7.45 4.42
CA ALA A 208 -14.93 -7.42 5.86
C ALA A 208 -14.30 -8.64 6.56
N ARG A 209 -14.52 -9.85 6.03
CA ARG A 209 -13.91 -11.08 6.55
C ARG A 209 -12.40 -11.10 6.38
N GLN A 210 -11.90 -10.59 5.27
CA GLN A 210 -10.45 -10.52 5.05
C GLN A 210 -9.79 -9.60 6.08
N TYR A 211 -10.35 -8.43 6.33
CA TYR A 211 -9.82 -7.52 7.36
C TYR A 211 -9.90 -8.11 8.78
N ALA A 212 -10.98 -8.82 9.10
CA ALA A 212 -11.06 -9.55 10.37
C ALA A 212 -10.00 -10.66 10.47
N ALA A 213 -9.74 -11.38 9.39
CA ALA A 213 -8.70 -12.41 9.32
C ALA A 213 -7.28 -11.81 9.46
N LEU A 214 -7.06 -10.57 9.03
CA LEU A 214 -5.84 -9.81 9.24
C LEU A 214 -5.66 -9.30 10.69
N GLY A 215 -6.62 -9.59 11.58
CA GLY A 215 -6.50 -9.34 13.01
C GLY A 215 -7.23 -8.11 13.54
N LEU A 216 -7.97 -7.38 12.69
CA LEU A 216 -8.76 -6.24 13.15
C LEU A 216 -9.90 -6.69 14.07
N LYS A 217 -10.04 -6.02 15.21
CA LYS A 217 -10.98 -6.39 16.28
C LYS A 217 -12.39 -5.83 16.09
N SER A 218 -12.54 -4.79 15.32
CA SER A 218 -13.82 -4.25 14.86
C SER A 218 -13.64 -3.50 13.54
N LEU A 219 -14.73 -3.26 12.82
CA LEU A 219 -14.71 -2.65 11.49
C LEU A 219 -15.78 -1.57 11.36
N VAL A 220 -15.48 -0.51 10.63
CA VAL A 220 -16.46 0.48 10.18
C VAL A 220 -16.81 0.22 8.72
N ILE A 221 -18.09 -0.01 8.45
CA ILE A 221 -18.62 -0.19 7.10
C ILE A 221 -18.72 1.18 6.43
N LEU A 222 -18.36 1.24 5.15
CA LEU A 222 -18.38 2.48 4.38
C LEU A 222 -19.79 3.08 4.32
N PRO A 223 -19.95 4.41 4.47
CA PRO A 223 -21.26 5.08 4.47
C PRO A 223 -22.09 4.91 3.18
N GLU A 224 -21.43 4.61 2.04
CA GLU A 224 -22.13 4.37 0.77
C GLU A 224 -22.90 3.04 0.73
N VAL A 225 -22.66 2.13 1.69
CA VAL A 225 -23.41 0.86 1.77
C VAL A 225 -24.79 1.13 2.37
N THR A 226 -25.84 0.67 1.69
CA THR A 226 -27.20 0.83 2.20
C THR A 226 -27.43 0.06 3.50
N ALA A 227 -28.33 0.52 4.34
CA ALA A 227 -28.68 -0.18 5.60
C ALA A 227 -29.17 -1.63 5.34
N ALA A 228 -29.83 -1.85 4.20
CA ALA A 228 -30.28 -3.18 3.78
C ALA A 228 -29.08 -4.10 3.49
N ASP A 229 -28.07 -3.60 2.78
CA ASP A 229 -26.88 -4.37 2.41
C ASP A 229 -25.95 -4.60 3.60
N MET A 230 -25.87 -3.64 4.54
CA MET A 230 -25.11 -3.81 5.79
C MET A 230 -25.56 -5.05 6.58
N ALA A 231 -26.84 -5.43 6.49
CA ALA A 231 -27.36 -6.63 7.15
C ALA A 231 -26.71 -7.93 6.67
N TYR A 232 -26.08 -7.91 5.48
CA TYR A 232 -25.39 -9.06 4.90
C TYR A 232 -23.86 -9.02 5.11
N ILE A 233 -23.34 -7.97 5.71
CA ILE A 233 -21.91 -7.87 6.05
C ILE A 233 -21.68 -8.46 7.44
N ALA A 234 -21.15 -9.68 7.48
CA ALA A 234 -20.92 -10.44 8.71
C ALA A 234 -19.45 -10.84 8.83
N PRO A 235 -18.57 -9.94 9.30
CA PRO A 235 -17.12 -10.19 9.35
C PRO A 235 -16.68 -11.18 10.43
N GLY A 236 -17.55 -11.52 11.38
CA GLY A 236 -17.19 -12.31 12.57
C GLY A 236 -16.65 -11.47 13.73
N VAL A 237 -16.46 -10.19 13.53
CA VAL A 237 -16.08 -9.18 14.55
C VAL A 237 -17.13 -8.08 14.63
N PRO A 238 -17.19 -7.28 15.70
CA PRO A 238 -18.07 -6.12 15.79
C PRO A 238 -17.93 -5.19 14.59
N SER A 239 -19.02 -4.66 14.10
CA SER A 239 -19.01 -3.69 13.00
C SER A 239 -19.95 -2.53 13.29
N GLY A 240 -19.57 -1.35 12.87
CA GLY A 240 -20.31 -0.11 12.97
C GLY A 240 -20.51 0.57 11.63
N ALA A 241 -21.31 1.62 11.61
CA ALA A 241 -21.49 2.50 10.47
C ALA A 241 -21.52 3.96 10.93
N VAL A 242 -21.07 4.86 10.05
CA VAL A 242 -21.20 6.30 10.28
C VAL A 242 -22.67 6.68 10.03
N ILE A 243 -23.30 7.30 11.02
CA ILE A 243 -24.72 7.73 10.96
C ILE A 243 -24.87 9.24 10.85
N TYR A 244 -23.83 9.98 11.15
CA TYR A 244 -23.75 11.44 11.04
C TYR A 244 -22.29 11.87 10.87
N GLY A 245 -22.02 12.83 9.97
CA GLY A 245 -20.69 13.40 9.72
C GLY A 245 -20.73 14.59 8.77
#